data_8c747a223e1bb3b6a1092ffd971dd033
#
_entry.id   8c747a223e1bb3b6a1092ffd971dd033
#
_cell.length_a   1.000
_cell.length_b   1.000
_cell.length_c   1.000
_cell.angle_alpha   90.00
_cell.angle_beta   90.00
_cell.angle_gamma   90.00
#
_symmetry.space_group_name_H-M   'P 1'
#
loop_
_entity.id
_entity.type
_entity.pdbx_description
1 polymer ?
#
loop_
_entity_poly.entity_id
_entity_poly.type
_entity_poly.pdbx_seq_one_letter_code
_entity_poly.pdbx_strand_id
1 'polypeptide(L)'
;MARELDLSDHLKYPDRFLTLLGSLWDLGEDEFNVWGPHLGTLRSDIQRHVIRFRNDWSTEDLFEQLKAFEAPHPRFGRFLEGLAAPEVLPDEQAQRRFVELANGHLQPVGAQLRQEGETDGYPQFHLRQLGRGTARRPRNLIFATQGKPDIRFTSALDNDIEIAERADKILVYNHPVGKNGLLWSDLLSWWQETRGIADPETARHTLYDRMQLSLPRESAGQRNLFWLYHNLYKGQLSDVPALLPEIWVHWDPKTVRERGERAMQNLRMDFLMLLPGNRRVVLEVDGMQHYTRDGGAVPDSAKYSATMAGDRDLKLRGYEVFRFGHDELRDRERARPVLTDFFRRLLGVP
;
A
#
# COMPACT_ATOMS: atom_id res chain seq x y z
N MET A 1 -4.00 -23.91 -2.94
CA MET A 1 -4.93 -23.60 -1.83
C MET A 1 -6.30 -24.23 -2.08
N ALA A 2 -7.10 -23.81 -3.09
CA ALA A 2 -8.45 -24.35 -3.29
C ALA A 2 -8.54 -25.89 -3.41
N ARG A 3 -7.60 -26.55 -4.07
CA ARG A 3 -7.53 -28.02 -4.18
C ARG A 3 -7.22 -28.76 -2.89
N GLU A 4 -6.61 -28.08 -1.92
CA GLU A 4 -6.14 -28.68 -0.67
C GLU A 4 -6.98 -28.22 0.54
N LEU A 5 -7.85 -27.23 0.31
CA LEU A 5 -8.72 -26.70 1.35
C LEU A 5 -9.88 -27.67 1.58
N ASP A 6 -9.91 -28.29 2.74
CA ASP A 6 -11.01 -29.15 3.17
C ASP A 6 -12.10 -28.31 3.87
N LEU A 7 -13.28 -28.24 3.28
CA LEU A 7 -14.45 -27.56 3.84
C LEU A 7 -15.41 -28.50 4.60
N SER A 8 -15.05 -29.76 4.78
CA SER A 8 -15.94 -30.77 5.39
C SER A 8 -16.46 -30.37 6.77
N ASP A 9 -15.64 -29.68 7.57
CA ASP A 9 -16.04 -29.18 8.89
C ASP A 9 -17.08 -28.04 8.76
N HIS A 10 -16.96 -27.17 7.76
CA HIS A 10 -17.92 -26.09 7.49
C HIS A 10 -19.28 -26.61 7.04
N LEU A 11 -19.27 -27.72 6.28
CA LEU A 11 -20.51 -28.36 5.80
C LEU A 11 -21.30 -29.09 6.89
N LYS A 12 -20.79 -29.15 8.11
CA LYS A 12 -21.58 -29.55 9.30
C LYS A 12 -22.56 -28.47 9.72
N TYR A 13 -22.33 -27.21 9.30
CA TYR A 13 -23.14 -26.04 9.61
C TYR A 13 -23.55 -25.31 8.32
N PRO A 14 -24.38 -25.96 7.45
CA PRO A 14 -24.62 -25.51 6.08
C PRO A 14 -25.27 -24.12 6.00
N ASP A 15 -26.19 -23.80 6.89
CA ASP A 15 -26.86 -22.51 6.90
C ASP A 15 -25.90 -21.35 7.23
N ARG A 16 -24.99 -21.58 8.14
CA ARG A 16 -23.95 -20.60 8.53
C ARG A 16 -22.97 -20.38 7.38
N PHE A 17 -22.56 -21.46 6.73
CA PHE A 17 -21.71 -21.41 5.55
C PHE A 17 -22.36 -20.66 4.39
N LEU A 18 -23.65 -20.96 4.08
CA LEU A 18 -24.41 -20.25 3.05
C LEU A 18 -24.61 -18.77 3.39
N THR A 19 -24.80 -18.44 4.65
CA THR A 19 -24.91 -17.04 5.11
C THR A 19 -23.62 -16.28 4.86
N LEU A 20 -22.45 -16.89 5.15
CA LEU A 20 -21.17 -16.31 4.84
C LEU A 20 -21.04 -16.06 3.32
N LEU A 21 -21.31 -17.06 2.49
CA LEU A 21 -21.22 -16.92 1.04
C LEU A 21 -22.14 -15.83 0.52
N GLY A 22 -23.40 -15.78 0.98
CA GLY A 22 -24.36 -14.77 0.58
C GLY A 22 -24.04 -13.34 1.05
N SER A 23 -23.23 -13.19 2.10
CA SER A 23 -22.74 -11.89 2.55
C SER A 23 -21.63 -11.31 1.65
N LEU A 24 -20.98 -12.17 0.86
CA LEU A 24 -19.81 -11.82 0.04
C LEU A 24 -20.08 -11.88 -1.47
N TRP A 25 -20.99 -12.73 -1.89
CA TRP A 25 -21.36 -12.93 -3.30
C TRP A 25 -22.88 -12.88 -3.44
N ASP A 26 -23.33 -12.40 -4.58
CA ASP A 26 -24.73 -12.53 -4.99
C ASP A 26 -24.98 -13.99 -5.39
N LEU A 27 -25.66 -14.72 -4.56
CA LEU A 27 -26.02 -16.12 -4.81
C LEU A 27 -27.33 -16.26 -5.61
N GLY A 28 -28.00 -15.16 -5.93
CA GLY A 28 -29.34 -15.11 -6.49
C GLY A 28 -30.41 -15.47 -5.46
N GLU A 29 -31.61 -14.91 -5.63
CA GLU A 29 -32.82 -15.33 -4.91
C GLU A 29 -33.55 -16.39 -5.75
N ASP A 30 -34.14 -17.40 -5.11
CA ASP A 30 -34.99 -18.36 -5.78
C ASP A 30 -36.27 -17.66 -6.23
N GLU A 31 -36.33 -17.17 -7.47
CA GLU A 31 -37.57 -16.66 -8.05
C GLU A 31 -38.53 -17.84 -8.25
N PHE A 32 -39.64 -17.81 -7.51
CA PHE A 32 -40.71 -18.78 -7.67
C PHE A 32 -41.40 -18.52 -9.00
N ASN A 33 -40.93 -19.14 -10.06
CA ASN A 33 -41.51 -19.06 -11.38
C ASN A 33 -42.55 -20.18 -11.54
N VAL A 34 -43.83 -19.83 -11.38
CA VAL A 34 -44.97 -20.78 -11.47
C VAL A 34 -45.09 -21.42 -12.87
N TRP A 35 -44.51 -20.79 -13.91
CA TRP A 35 -44.78 -21.14 -15.31
C TRP A 35 -43.53 -21.36 -16.18
N GLY A 36 -42.33 -21.39 -15.60
CA GLY A 36 -41.09 -21.55 -16.36
C GLY A 36 -40.19 -22.64 -15.80
N PRO A 37 -39.14 -23.09 -16.57
CA PRO A 37 -38.12 -23.96 -16.02
C PRO A 37 -37.44 -23.23 -14.86
N HIS A 38 -37.28 -23.91 -13.73
CA HIS A 38 -36.43 -23.43 -12.63
C HIS A 38 -35.01 -23.26 -13.16
N LEU A 39 -34.66 -22.04 -13.49
CA LEU A 39 -33.27 -21.65 -13.66
C LEU A 39 -32.70 -21.63 -12.23
N GLY A 40 -31.96 -22.69 -11.87
CA GLY A 40 -31.36 -22.81 -10.55
C GLY A 40 -30.48 -21.57 -10.26
N THR A 41 -30.63 -21.03 -9.06
CA THR A 41 -29.73 -19.96 -8.59
C THR A 41 -28.42 -20.59 -8.14
N LEU A 42 -27.33 -19.81 -8.09
CA LEU A 42 -26.06 -20.29 -7.54
C LEU A 42 -26.25 -20.81 -6.11
N ARG A 43 -27.18 -20.23 -5.33
CA ARG A 43 -27.55 -20.71 -3.99
C ARG A 43 -28.12 -22.13 -4.05
N SER A 44 -29.05 -22.41 -4.97
CA SER A 44 -29.64 -23.74 -5.11
C SER A 44 -28.64 -24.77 -5.60
N ASP A 45 -27.72 -24.36 -6.48
CA ASP A 45 -26.66 -25.23 -6.98
C ASP A 45 -25.67 -25.59 -5.87
N ILE A 46 -25.24 -24.62 -5.04
CA ILE A 46 -24.40 -24.89 -3.86
C ILE A 46 -25.11 -25.79 -2.87
N GLN A 47 -26.40 -25.57 -2.59
CA GLN A 47 -27.17 -26.44 -1.72
C GLN A 47 -27.24 -27.87 -2.25
N ARG A 48 -27.37 -28.05 -3.57
CA ARG A 48 -27.44 -29.33 -4.21
C ARG A 48 -26.07 -30.01 -4.28
N HIS A 49 -25.07 -29.35 -4.87
CA HIS A 49 -23.83 -29.99 -5.27
C HIS A 49 -22.72 -29.93 -4.22
N VAL A 50 -22.84 -29.05 -3.21
CA VAL A 50 -21.83 -28.93 -2.15
C VAL A 50 -22.37 -29.49 -0.83
N ILE A 51 -23.63 -29.16 -0.48
CA ILE A 51 -24.17 -29.50 0.84
C ILE A 51 -24.86 -30.87 0.81
N ARG A 52 -25.76 -31.10 -0.15
CA ARG A 52 -26.54 -32.33 -0.24
C ARG A 52 -25.75 -33.48 -0.86
N PHE A 53 -25.04 -33.22 -1.93
CA PHE A 53 -24.21 -34.20 -2.64
C PHE A 53 -22.75 -33.78 -2.56
N ARG A 54 -22.12 -34.05 -1.42
CA ARG A 54 -20.81 -33.51 -1.00
C ARG A 54 -19.62 -33.83 -1.92
N ASN A 55 -19.78 -34.73 -2.89
CA ASN A 55 -18.73 -35.13 -3.82
C ASN A 55 -18.99 -34.66 -5.26
N ASP A 56 -20.07 -33.90 -5.49
CA ASP A 56 -20.41 -33.43 -6.84
C ASP A 56 -19.49 -32.27 -7.24
N TRP A 57 -19.29 -31.30 -6.35
CA TRP A 57 -18.35 -30.20 -6.52
C TRP A 57 -17.22 -30.33 -5.52
N SER A 58 -16.00 -30.19 -6.03
CA SER A 58 -14.82 -29.95 -5.22
C SER A 58 -14.81 -28.52 -4.66
N THR A 59 -13.91 -28.25 -3.71
CA THR A 59 -13.70 -26.88 -3.23
C THR A 59 -13.23 -25.95 -4.36
N GLU A 60 -12.49 -26.48 -5.36
CA GLU A 60 -12.05 -25.73 -6.53
C GLU A 60 -13.25 -25.35 -7.41
N ASP A 61 -14.15 -26.31 -7.68
CA ASP A 61 -15.38 -26.07 -8.45
C ASP A 61 -16.24 -24.99 -7.79
N LEU A 62 -16.44 -25.08 -6.46
CA LEU A 62 -17.14 -24.07 -5.69
C LEU A 62 -16.50 -22.69 -5.86
N PHE A 63 -15.18 -22.58 -5.78
CA PHE A 63 -14.47 -21.31 -5.91
C PHE A 63 -14.57 -20.74 -7.33
N GLU A 64 -14.60 -21.59 -8.35
CA GLU A 64 -14.84 -21.19 -9.75
C GLU A 64 -16.26 -20.63 -9.92
N GLN A 65 -17.27 -21.33 -9.43
CA GLN A 65 -18.66 -20.88 -9.52
C GLN A 65 -18.90 -19.56 -8.77
N LEU A 66 -18.26 -19.37 -7.62
CA LEU A 66 -18.28 -18.10 -6.88
C LEU A 66 -17.44 -17.01 -7.55
N LYS A 67 -16.64 -17.32 -8.58
CA LYS A 67 -15.60 -16.42 -9.11
C LYS A 67 -14.66 -15.90 -8.01
N ALA A 68 -14.36 -16.74 -7.04
CA ALA A 68 -13.54 -16.38 -5.88
C ALA A 68 -12.09 -16.09 -6.28
N PHE A 69 -11.59 -16.70 -7.37
CA PHE A 69 -10.25 -16.44 -7.92
C PHE A 69 -10.12 -15.05 -8.54
N GLU A 70 -11.23 -14.47 -8.99
CA GLU A 70 -11.28 -13.13 -9.58
C GLU A 70 -11.67 -12.06 -8.53
N ALA A 71 -11.99 -12.49 -7.31
CA ALA A 71 -12.44 -11.59 -6.26
C ALA A 71 -11.33 -10.59 -5.86
N PRO A 72 -11.66 -9.32 -5.63
CA PRO A 72 -10.73 -8.35 -5.08
C PRO A 72 -10.14 -8.86 -3.75
N HIS A 73 -8.86 -8.62 -3.50
CA HIS A 73 -8.16 -9.05 -2.29
C HIS A 73 -8.94 -8.80 -0.97
N PRO A 74 -9.62 -7.65 -0.77
CA PRO A 74 -10.40 -7.43 0.45
C PRO A 74 -11.61 -8.36 0.59
N ARG A 75 -12.26 -8.77 -0.51
CA ARG A 75 -13.38 -9.72 -0.49
C ARG A 75 -12.89 -11.12 -0.17
N PHE A 76 -11.83 -11.55 -0.83
CA PHE A 76 -11.22 -12.84 -0.57
C PHE A 76 -10.66 -12.95 0.87
N GLY A 77 -10.09 -11.86 1.39
CA GLY A 77 -9.65 -11.76 2.78
C GLY A 77 -10.81 -11.98 3.77
N ARG A 78 -11.92 -11.26 3.59
CA ARG A 78 -13.13 -11.44 4.42
C ARG A 78 -13.72 -12.84 4.31
N PHE A 79 -13.59 -13.49 3.17
CA PHE A 79 -14.01 -14.87 3.00
C PHE A 79 -13.18 -15.82 3.87
N LEU A 80 -11.86 -15.70 3.85
CA LEU A 80 -10.97 -16.52 4.68
C LEU A 80 -11.17 -16.25 6.18
N GLU A 81 -11.34 -14.99 6.57
CA GLU A 81 -11.68 -14.63 7.96
C GLU A 81 -13.02 -15.22 8.38
N GLY A 82 -14.03 -15.14 7.52
CA GLY A 82 -15.35 -15.70 7.78
C GLY A 82 -15.33 -17.22 7.90
N LEU A 83 -14.53 -17.93 7.10
CA LEU A 83 -14.36 -19.38 7.24
C LEU A 83 -13.68 -19.77 8.57
N ALA A 84 -12.83 -18.91 9.11
CA ALA A 84 -12.19 -19.11 10.40
C ALA A 84 -13.02 -18.61 11.59
N ALA A 85 -14.14 -17.93 11.35
CA ALA A 85 -14.94 -17.30 12.39
C ALA A 85 -15.88 -18.31 13.10
N PRO A 86 -16.11 -18.16 14.43
CA PRO A 86 -16.99 -19.05 15.19
C PRO A 86 -18.46 -19.00 14.76
N GLU A 87 -18.87 -17.88 14.11
CA GLU A 87 -20.20 -17.75 13.52
C GLU A 87 -20.44 -18.76 12.40
N VAL A 88 -19.37 -19.20 11.72
CA VAL A 88 -19.42 -20.17 10.62
C VAL A 88 -18.95 -21.55 11.06
N LEU A 89 -17.87 -21.59 11.84
CA LEU A 89 -17.23 -22.82 12.31
C LEU A 89 -17.10 -22.80 13.84
N PRO A 90 -18.18 -23.15 14.60
CA PRO A 90 -18.20 -23.13 16.05
C PRO A 90 -17.51 -24.38 16.67
N ASP A 91 -16.28 -24.62 16.28
CA ASP A 91 -15.40 -25.68 16.76
C ASP A 91 -13.96 -25.16 16.71
N GLU A 92 -13.39 -24.90 17.89
CA GLU A 92 -12.04 -24.32 17.99
C GLU A 92 -10.97 -25.19 17.31
N GLN A 93 -11.06 -26.49 17.44
CA GLN A 93 -10.07 -27.39 16.83
C GLN A 93 -10.17 -27.36 15.30
N ALA A 94 -11.40 -27.32 14.77
CA ALA A 94 -11.62 -27.18 13.34
C ALA A 94 -11.16 -25.80 12.82
N GLN A 95 -11.42 -24.71 13.56
CA GLN A 95 -10.90 -23.38 13.24
C GLN A 95 -9.37 -23.39 13.14
N ARG A 96 -8.68 -23.97 14.14
CA ARG A 96 -7.21 -24.02 14.15
C ARG A 96 -6.65 -24.86 13.01
N ARG A 97 -7.25 -26.02 12.70
CA ARG A 97 -6.87 -26.85 11.53
C ARG A 97 -7.03 -26.08 10.22
N PHE A 98 -8.18 -25.42 10.04
CA PHE A 98 -8.43 -24.59 8.86
C PHE A 98 -7.38 -23.48 8.73
N VAL A 99 -7.12 -22.74 9.82
CA VAL A 99 -6.15 -21.64 9.85
C VAL A 99 -4.73 -22.13 9.56
N GLU A 100 -4.32 -23.26 10.09
CA GLU A 100 -3.01 -23.87 9.83
C GLU A 100 -2.85 -24.21 8.34
N LEU A 101 -3.85 -24.88 7.76
CA LEU A 101 -3.86 -25.23 6.34
C LEU A 101 -3.84 -23.98 5.45
N ALA A 102 -4.71 -23.01 5.74
CA ALA A 102 -4.77 -21.76 5.00
C ALA A 102 -3.45 -20.98 5.09
N ASN A 103 -2.82 -20.95 6.28
CA ASN A 103 -1.54 -20.26 6.49
C ASN A 103 -0.38 -20.91 5.73
N GLY A 104 -0.39 -22.22 5.54
CA GLY A 104 0.58 -22.90 4.68
C GLY A 104 0.62 -22.33 3.25
N HIS A 105 -0.54 -21.87 2.75
CA HIS A 105 -0.65 -21.24 1.42
C HIS A 105 -0.53 -19.71 1.45
N LEU A 106 -0.92 -19.08 2.54
CA LEU A 106 -0.89 -17.62 2.68
C LEU A 106 0.53 -17.09 2.97
N GLN A 107 1.32 -17.81 3.78
CA GLN A 107 2.67 -17.37 4.15
C GLN A 107 3.61 -17.14 2.96
N PRO A 108 3.64 -18.00 1.93
CA PRO A 108 4.48 -17.78 0.75
C PRO A 108 4.12 -16.49 -0.02
N VAL A 109 2.87 -16.04 0.07
CA VAL A 109 2.40 -14.80 -0.56
C VAL A 109 2.41 -13.60 0.39
N GLY A 110 2.95 -13.77 1.61
CA GLY A 110 3.12 -12.71 2.58
C GLY A 110 1.84 -12.33 3.33
N ALA A 111 0.96 -13.29 3.57
CA ALA A 111 -0.25 -13.11 4.37
C ALA A 111 -0.39 -14.24 5.40
N GLN A 112 -1.16 -14.04 6.45
CA GLN A 112 -1.55 -15.10 7.39
C GLN A 112 -2.85 -14.73 8.10
N LEU A 113 -3.61 -15.75 8.50
CA LEU A 113 -4.66 -15.64 9.50
C LEU A 113 -4.02 -15.69 10.89
N ARG A 114 -4.17 -14.63 11.67
CA ARG A 114 -3.60 -14.48 13.00
C ARG A 114 -4.71 -14.35 14.04
N GLN A 115 -4.57 -15.05 15.16
CA GLN A 115 -5.48 -14.85 16.29
C GLN A 115 -5.24 -13.48 16.91
N GLU A 116 -6.29 -12.66 17.00
CA GLU A 116 -6.25 -11.29 17.55
C GLU A 116 -7.35 -11.04 18.59
N GLY A 117 -7.73 -12.06 19.29
CA GLY A 117 -8.72 -11.99 20.35
C GLY A 117 -9.48 -13.29 20.52
N GLU A 118 -10.47 -13.25 21.40
CA GLU A 118 -11.42 -14.31 21.65
C GLU A 118 -12.81 -13.69 21.85
N THR A 119 -13.83 -14.36 21.34
CA THR A 119 -15.22 -13.98 21.56
C THR A 119 -15.99 -15.22 21.98
N ASP A 120 -16.68 -15.18 23.12
CA ASP A 120 -17.44 -16.30 23.70
C ASP A 120 -16.61 -17.59 23.85
N GLY A 121 -15.29 -17.46 24.13
CA GLY A 121 -14.37 -18.57 24.28
C GLY A 121 -13.82 -19.15 22.98
N TYR A 122 -14.14 -18.56 21.84
CA TYR A 122 -13.62 -18.97 20.53
C TYR A 122 -12.56 -17.98 20.02
N PRO A 123 -11.46 -18.47 19.41
CA PRO A 123 -10.45 -17.59 18.83
C PRO A 123 -11.01 -16.80 17.64
N GLN A 124 -10.66 -15.53 17.59
CA GLN A 124 -10.94 -14.66 16.44
C GLN A 124 -9.71 -14.55 15.56
N PHE A 125 -9.85 -14.89 14.28
CA PHE A 125 -8.76 -14.85 13.32
C PHE A 125 -8.98 -13.74 12.30
N HIS A 126 -7.95 -12.91 12.12
CA HIS A 126 -7.93 -11.84 11.13
C HIS A 126 -6.80 -12.06 10.13
N LEU A 127 -7.10 -11.82 8.85
CA LEU A 127 -6.10 -11.87 7.81
C LEU A 127 -5.17 -10.67 7.98
N ARG A 128 -3.92 -10.96 8.23
CA ARG A 128 -2.86 -9.97 8.27
C ARG A 128 -1.91 -10.22 7.12
N GLN A 129 -1.60 -9.16 6.42
CA GLN A 129 -0.38 -9.22 5.64
C GLN A 129 0.72 -9.44 6.67
N LEU A 130 1.40 -10.55 6.54
CA LEU A 130 2.72 -10.67 7.11
C LEU A 130 3.43 -9.48 6.49
N GLY A 131 3.64 -8.43 7.27
CA GLY A 131 4.51 -7.37 6.85
C GLY A 131 5.71 -8.13 6.34
N ARG A 132 5.93 -8.10 5.00
CA ARG A 132 6.84 -9.02 4.32
C ARG A 132 8.09 -9.17 5.15
N GLY A 133 8.06 -10.16 6.04
CA GLY A 133 9.10 -10.42 7.03
C GLY A 133 10.11 -11.43 6.54
N THR A 134 10.54 -11.28 5.46
CA THR A 134 11.71 -10.89 4.76
C THR A 134 11.26 -9.58 4.15
N ALA A 135 11.53 -8.50 4.85
CA ALA A 135 11.55 -7.25 4.18
C ALA A 135 12.17 -7.55 2.81
N ARG A 136 11.36 -7.54 1.73
CA ARG A 136 11.95 -7.11 0.49
C ARG A 136 12.44 -5.75 0.91
N ARG A 137 13.71 -5.77 1.35
CA ARG A 137 14.48 -4.58 1.63
C ARG A 137 14.07 -3.67 0.50
N PRO A 138 13.51 -2.47 0.72
CA PRO A 138 13.52 -1.52 -0.35
C PRO A 138 14.99 -1.41 -0.71
N ARG A 139 15.42 -2.24 -1.66
CA ARG A 139 16.84 -2.47 -1.93
C ARG A 139 17.47 -1.20 -2.42
N ASN A 140 16.62 -0.22 -2.84
CA ASN A 140 17.12 1.04 -3.35
C ASN A 140 15.98 2.06 -3.33
N LEU A 141 15.84 2.83 -2.25
CA LEU A 141 14.99 4.01 -2.27
C LEU A 141 15.75 5.14 -2.97
N ILE A 142 15.31 5.48 -4.17
CA ILE A 142 15.92 6.55 -4.98
C ILE A 142 15.18 7.85 -4.67
N PHE A 143 15.86 8.79 -4.05
CA PHE A 143 15.27 10.04 -3.58
C PHE A 143 16.23 11.22 -3.70
N ALA A 144 15.76 12.41 -3.36
CA ALA A 144 16.49 13.67 -3.46
C ALA A 144 17.14 13.85 -4.85
N THR A 145 16.36 13.56 -5.89
CA THR A 145 16.83 13.54 -7.27
C THR A 145 16.73 14.93 -7.89
N GLN A 146 17.78 15.34 -8.60
CA GLN A 146 17.81 16.59 -9.36
C GLN A 146 17.60 16.33 -10.87
N GLY A 147 16.71 15.42 -11.22
CA GLY A 147 16.41 15.04 -12.60
C GLY A 147 16.12 13.54 -12.70
N LYS A 148 15.85 13.07 -13.93
CA LYS A 148 15.61 11.64 -14.18
C LYS A 148 16.90 10.86 -13.94
N PRO A 149 16.91 9.85 -13.03
CA PRO A 149 18.08 8.99 -12.84
C PRO A 149 18.31 8.12 -14.08
N ASP A 150 19.57 7.95 -14.49
CA ASP A 150 19.97 6.88 -15.41
C ASP A 150 20.30 5.65 -14.57
N ILE A 151 19.38 4.69 -14.58
CA ILE A 151 19.46 3.48 -13.74
C ILE A 151 19.78 2.30 -14.63
N ARG A 152 20.81 1.53 -14.26
CA ARG A 152 21.15 0.25 -14.86
C ARG A 152 20.98 -0.87 -13.85
N PHE A 153 20.48 -2.01 -14.29
CA PHE A 153 20.50 -3.23 -13.49
C PHE A 153 21.85 -3.91 -13.65
N THR A 154 22.59 -4.05 -12.57
CA THR A 154 23.87 -4.75 -12.54
C THR A 154 23.73 -6.23 -12.26
N SER A 155 22.67 -6.62 -11.53
CA SER A 155 22.30 -8.01 -11.32
C SER A 155 20.79 -8.18 -11.40
N ALA A 156 20.33 -9.01 -12.35
CA ALA A 156 18.91 -9.36 -12.47
C ALA A 156 18.47 -10.34 -11.35
N LEU A 157 19.41 -11.08 -10.77
CA LEU A 157 19.14 -12.04 -9.69
C LEU A 157 19.00 -11.34 -8.34
N ASP A 158 19.82 -10.33 -8.09
CA ASP A 158 19.87 -9.62 -6.81
C ASP A 158 19.08 -8.31 -6.82
N ASN A 159 18.54 -7.90 -7.98
CA ASN A 159 17.91 -6.61 -8.22
C ASN A 159 18.83 -5.43 -7.82
N ASP A 160 20.12 -5.59 -8.01
CA ASP A 160 21.07 -4.51 -7.77
C ASP A 160 20.99 -3.51 -8.91
N ILE A 161 20.90 -2.24 -8.52
CA ILE A 161 20.88 -1.13 -9.47
C ILE A 161 22.16 -0.31 -9.31
N GLU A 162 22.69 0.12 -10.43
CA GLU A 162 23.76 1.11 -10.52
C GLU A 162 23.20 2.38 -11.14
N ILE A 163 23.61 3.52 -10.60
CA ILE A 163 23.32 4.82 -11.21
C ILE A 163 24.48 5.12 -12.15
N ALA A 164 24.18 5.04 -13.46
CA ALA A 164 25.21 5.14 -14.50
C ALA A 164 25.74 6.56 -14.67
N GLU A 165 24.90 7.59 -14.47
CA GLU A 165 25.29 8.98 -14.59
C GLU A 165 24.74 9.83 -13.44
N ARG A 166 25.52 10.86 -13.03
CA ARG A 166 25.12 11.85 -12.03
C ARG A 166 24.79 11.27 -10.65
N ALA A 167 25.58 10.29 -10.19
CA ALA A 167 25.44 9.69 -8.86
C ALA A 167 25.47 10.73 -7.73
N ASP A 168 26.16 11.86 -7.91
CA ASP A 168 26.19 13.02 -7.01
C ASP A 168 24.82 13.72 -6.86
N LYS A 169 23.95 13.61 -7.85
CA LYS A 169 22.62 14.26 -7.91
C LYS A 169 21.49 13.39 -7.39
N ILE A 170 21.78 12.19 -6.92
CA ILE A 170 20.78 11.19 -6.53
C ILE A 170 21.22 10.56 -5.22
N LEU A 171 20.26 10.32 -4.32
CA LEU A 171 20.49 9.54 -3.12
C LEU A 171 19.83 8.17 -3.27
N VAL A 172 20.54 7.12 -2.88
CA VAL A 172 20.06 5.73 -2.89
C VAL A 172 20.21 5.15 -1.51
N TYR A 173 19.11 5.06 -0.78
CA TYR A 173 19.11 4.40 0.52
C TYR A 173 18.97 2.89 0.31
N ASN A 174 19.98 2.14 0.71
CA ASN A 174 20.13 0.69 0.49
C ASN A 174 20.07 -0.14 1.78
N HIS A 175 19.76 0.48 2.92
CA HIS A 175 19.60 -0.22 4.19
C HIS A 175 18.17 -0.77 4.35
N PRO A 176 17.97 -1.78 5.23
CA PRO A 176 16.65 -2.30 5.53
C PRO A 176 15.76 -1.23 6.21
N VAL A 177 14.50 -1.15 5.80
CA VAL A 177 13.49 -0.38 6.53
C VAL A 177 12.91 -1.26 7.63
N GLY A 178 12.96 -0.77 8.87
CA GLY A 178 12.51 -1.50 10.05
C GLY A 178 10.98 -1.55 10.21
N LYS A 179 10.52 -2.22 11.26
CA LYS A 179 9.10 -2.30 11.64
C LYS A 179 8.47 -0.94 11.98
N ASN A 180 9.30 0.01 12.38
CA ASN A 180 8.88 1.38 12.70
C ASN A 180 8.84 2.30 11.46
N GLY A 181 8.98 1.75 10.26
CA GLY A 181 9.17 2.53 9.05
C GLY A 181 10.62 2.98 8.88
N LEU A 182 10.84 4.10 8.21
CA LEU A 182 12.14 4.73 8.04
C LEU A 182 12.19 6.01 8.88
N LEU A 183 12.93 5.97 9.97
CA LEU A 183 13.12 7.13 10.84
C LEU A 183 14.22 8.05 10.32
N TRP A 184 14.20 9.31 10.77
CA TRP A 184 15.29 10.24 10.46
C TRP A 184 16.64 9.75 11.00
N SER A 185 16.66 9.10 12.18
CA SER A 185 17.86 8.49 12.74
C SER A 185 18.44 7.40 11.86
N ASP A 186 17.60 6.58 11.23
CA ASP A 186 18.08 5.52 10.30
C ASP A 186 18.73 6.16 9.07
N LEU A 187 18.10 7.21 8.53
CA LEU A 187 18.61 7.93 7.38
C LEU A 187 19.93 8.65 7.69
N LEU A 188 20.05 9.21 8.91
CA LEU A 188 21.25 9.87 9.38
C LEU A 188 22.42 8.89 9.54
N SER A 189 22.17 7.71 10.15
CA SER A 189 23.18 6.66 10.30
C SER A 189 23.68 6.18 8.94
N TRP A 190 22.76 5.93 7.99
CA TRP A 190 23.12 5.59 6.62
C TRP A 190 23.97 6.68 5.95
N TRP A 191 23.65 7.96 6.17
CA TRP A 191 24.41 9.08 5.61
C TRP A 191 25.82 9.18 6.17
N GLN A 192 25.97 8.99 7.51
CA GLN A 192 27.26 8.95 8.18
C GLN A 192 28.16 7.86 7.60
N GLU A 193 27.65 6.65 7.47
CA GLU A 193 28.38 5.53 6.89
C GLU A 193 28.78 5.79 5.42
N THR A 194 27.81 6.24 4.62
CA THR A 194 28.00 6.45 3.18
C THR A 194 29.02 7.57 2.89
N ARG A 195 29.10 8.58 3.76
CA ARG A 195 29.97 9.77 3.58
C ARG A 195 31.19 9.78 4.48
N GLY A 196 31.33 8.83 5.37
CA GLY A 196 32.45 8.78 6.33
C GLY A 196 32.44 9.95 7.32
N ILE A 197 31.25 10.47 7.69
CA ILE A 197 31.11 11.62 8.59
C ILE A 197 30.92 11.12 10.01
N ALA A 198 31.94 11.31 10.87
CA ALA A 198 31.89 10.87 12.26
C ALA A 198 31.01 11.77 13.16
N ASP A 199 31.02 13.08 12.92
CA ASP A 199 30.26 14.02 13.72
C ASP A 199 28.76 14.04 13.34
N PRO A 200 27.85 13.67 14.28
CA PRO A 200 26.42 13.61 14.01
C PRO A 200 25.78 14.96 13.61
N GLU A 201 26.29 16.07 14.15
CA GLU A 201 25.76 17.40 13.81
C GLU A 201 26.10 17.78 12.37
N THR A 202 27.35 17.55 11.96
CA THR A 202 27.79 17.77 10.59
C THR A 202 27.02 16.86 9.61
N ALA A 203 26.81 15.59 9.99
CA ALA A 203 26.03 14.66 9.19
C ALA A 203 24.57 15.15 9.04
N ARG A 204 23.95 15.60 10.11
CA ARG A 204 22.57 16.13 10.09
C ARG A 204 22.44 17.35 9.19
N HIS A 205 23.35 18.30 9.29
CA HIS A 205 23.33 19.50 8.46
C HIS A 205 23.55 19.18 6.98
N THR A 206 24.57 18.40 6.68
CA THR A 206 24.91 18.05 5.28
C THR A 206 23.84 17.19 4.61
N LEU A 207 23.18 16.28 5.33
CA LEU A 207 22.06 15.52 4.82
C LEU A 207 20.85 16.41 4.56
N TYR A 208 20.47 17.26 5.52
CA TYR A 208 19.37 18.21 5.37
C TYR A 208 19.58 19.11 4.14
N ASP A 209 20.74 19.72 4.04
CA ASP A 209 21.09 20.62 2.93
C ASP A 209 21.05 19.88 1.60
N ARG A 210 21.56 18.64 1.55
CA ARG A 210 21.54 17.82 0.34
C ARG A 210 20.11 17.48 -0.10
N MET A 211 19.22 17.19 0.84
CA MET A 211 17.81 16.92 0.55
C MET A 211 17.08 18.20 0.11
N GLN A 212 17.31 19.31 0.81
CA GLN A 212 16.74 20.61 0.48
C GLN A 212 17.14 21.09 -0.94
N LEU A 213 18.40 20.85 -1.33
CA LEU A 213 18.91 21.20 -2.68
C LEU A 213 18.22 20.43 -3.82
N SER A 214 17.56 19.30 -3.53
CA SER A 214 16.83 18.53 -4.52
C SER A 214 15.46 19.12 -4.84
N LEU A 215 14.90 19.93 -3.95
CA LEU A 215 13.58 20.52 -4.14
C LEU A 215 13.55 21.51 -5.31
N PRO A 216 12.50 21.51 -6.13
CA PRO A 216 12.38 22.42 -7.24
C PRO A 216 12.41 23.88 -6.77
N ARG A 217 13.22 24.71 -7.46
CA ARG A 217 13.37 26.13 -7.11
C ARG A 217 12.07 26.91 -7.27
N GLU A 218 11.22 26.49 -8.20
CA GLU A 218 9.94 27.12 -8.52
C GLU A 218 8.82 26.71 -7.56
N SER A 219 8.97 25.60 -6.82
CA SER A 219 7.96 25.11 -5.88
C SER A 219 8.18 25.68 -4.46
N ALA A 220 7.62 26.85 -4.18
CA ALA A 220 7.63 27.40 -2.83
C ALA A 220 6.91 26.48 -1.81
N GLY A 221 5.82 25.84 -2.24
CA GLY A 221 5.04 24.93 -1.39
C GLY A 221 5.84 23.73 -0.91
N GLN A 222 6.59 23.05 -1.79
CA GLN A 222 7.44 21.93 -1.40
C GLN A 222 8.53 22.37 -0.44
N ARG A 223 9.20 23.51 -0.68
CA ARG A 223 10.21 24.05 0.23
C ARG A 223 9.63 24.41 1.60
N ASN A 224 8.42 24.97 1.65
CA ASN A 224 7.73 25.32 2.89
C ASN A 224 7.32 24.06 3.65
N LEU A 225 6.77 23.04 2.98
CA LEU A 225 6.43 21.74 3.58
C LEU A 225 7.67 21.09 4.20
N PHE A 226 8.75 20.97 3.44
CA PHE A 226 10.00 20.37 3.90
C PHE A 226 10.58 21.11 5.10
N TRP A 227 10.68 22.44 5.02
CA TRP A 227 11.21 23.26 6.12
C TRP A 227 10.33 23.19 7.37
N LEU A 228 9.00 23.30 7.19
CA LEU A 228 8.07 23.27 8.32
C LEU A 228 8.08 21.92 9.04
N TYR A 229 8.13 20.82 8.31
CA TYR A 229 8.25 19.49 8.90
C TYR A 229 9.46 19.40 9.84
N HIS A 230 10.64 19.74 9.35
CA HIS A 230 11.86 19.70 10.14
C HIS A 230 11.88 20.72 11.29
N ASN A 231 11.21 21.86 11.12
CA ASN A 231 11.08 22.86 12.18
C ASN A 231 10.10 22.43 13.27
N LEU A 232 8.98 21.82 12.92
CA LEU A 232 7.99 21.30 13.90
C LEU A 232 8.60 20.25 14.81
N TYR A 233 9.42 19.38 14.26
CA TYR A 233 10.01 18.26 15.00
C TYR A 233 11.49 18.45 15.37
N LYS A 234 12.01 19.67 15.37
CA LYS A 234 13.42 19.97 15.60
C LYS A 234 13.99 19.31 16.87
N GLY A 235 13.21 19.26 17.97
CA GLY A 235 13.64 18.69 19.24
C GLY A 235 13.59 17.18 19.35
N GLN A 236 12.88 16.49 18.41
CA GLN A 236 12.65 15.04 18.42
C GLN A 236 12.79 14.45 17.01
N LEU A 237 13.58 15.09 16.16
CA LEU A 237 13.69 14.72 14.74
C LEU A 237 14.17 13.27 14.54
N SER A 238 15.02 12.78 15.45
CA SER A 238 15.54 11.40 15.40
C SER A 238 14.44 10.34 15.47
N ASP A 239 13.33 10.63 16.16
CA ASP A 239 12.28 9.68 16.49
C ASP A 239 11.06 9.77 15.54
N VAL A 240 11.09 10.72 14.61
CA VAL A 240 10.02 10.86 13.62
C VAL A 240 10.40 10.26 12.28
N PRO A 241 9.43 9.85 11.46
CA PRO A 241 9.69 9.31 10.13
C PRO A 241 10.46 10.26 9.23
N ALA A 242 11.36 9.75 8.41
CA ALA A 242 12.06 10.55 7.42
C ALA A 242 11.11 11.03 6.32
N LEU A 243 11.16 12.33 6.00
CA LEU A 243 10.43 12.92 4.88
C LEU A 243 11.36 12.95 3.66
N LEU A 244 11.18 11.97 2.76
CA LEU A 244 12.02 11.78 1.57
C LEU A 244 11.51 12.64 0.41
N PRO A 245 12.26 13.64 -0.06
CA PRO A 245 11.84 14.48 -1.20
C PRO A 245 12.20 13.84 -2.54
N GLU A 246 11.46 14.23 -3.59
CA GLU A 246 11.78 13.95 -4.99
C GLU A 246 12.10 12.47 -5.22
N ILE A 247 11.15 11.59 -4.89
CA ILE A 247 11.37 10.13 -4.89
C ILE A 247 10.92 9.48 -6.19
N TRP A 248 11.68 8.52 -6.67
CA TRP A 248 11.32 7.68 -7.81
C TRP A 248 10.93 6.28 -7.34
N VAL A 249 9.66 5.94 -7.50
CA VAL A 249 9.10 4.65 -7.05
C VAL A 249 9.05 3.62 -8.18
N HIS A 250 8.85 4.11 -9.39
CA HIS A 250 8.80 3.27 -10.58
C HIS A 250 9.75 3.81 -11.64
N TRP A 251 10.62 2.94 -12.12
CA TRP A 251 11.47 3.25 -13.24
C TRP A 251 10.90 2.58 -14.50
N ASP A 252 10.67 3.38 -15.56
CA ASP A 252 10.31 2.90 -16.87
C ASP A 252 11.51 3.13 -17.81
N PRO A 253 12.08 2.05 -18.40
CA PRO A 253 13.19 2.18 -19.33
C PRO A 253 12.82 2.95 -20.60
N LYS A 254 11.53 3.04 -20.93
CA LYS A 254 11.09 3.78 -22.10
C LYS A 254 11.18 5.27 -21.88
N THR A 255 11.71 5.96 -22.87
CA THR A 255 11.92 7.42 -22.83
C THR A 255 10.61 8.17 -22.98
N VAL A 256 10.59 9.45 -22.56
CA VAL A 256 9.51 10.41 -22.85
C VAL A 256 9.14 10.43 -24.33
N ARG A 257 10.12 10.21 -25.20
CA ARG A 257 9.96 10.18 -26.65
C ARG A 257 9.07 9.04 -27.12
N GLU A 258 9.09 7.89 -26.40
CA GLU A 258 8.30 6.70 -26.74
C GLU A 258 6.91 6.67 -26.08
N ARG A 259 6.73 7.32 -24.94
CA ARG A 259 5.47 7.30 -24.17
C ARG A 259 4.83 8.67 -23.96
N GLY A 260 5.50 9.78 -24.37
CA GLY A 260 5.06 11.14 -24.14
C GLY A 260 5.29 11.66 -22.72
N GLU A 261 5.17 12.97 -22.53
CA GLU A 261 5.42 13.65 -21.24
C GLU A 261 4.55 13.11 -20.07
N ARG A 262 3.37 12.58 -20.38
CA ARG A 262 2.45 12.00 -19.36
C ARG A 262 3.02 10.80 -18.63
N ALA A 263 3.91 10.04 -19.25
CA ALA A 263 4.54 8.88 -18.61
C ALA A 263 5.52 9.27 -17.50
N MET A 264 6.08 10.48 -17.54
CA MET A 264 7.04 10.96 -16.54
C MET A 264 6.38 11.53 -15.28
N GLN A 265 5.18 12.10 -15.40
CA GLN A 265 4.49 12.74 -14.28
C GLN A 265 4.04 11.74 -13.20
N ASN A 266 3.82 10.46 -13.57
CA ASN A 266 3.32 9.43 -12.65
C ASN A 266 4.43 8.60 -11.98
N LEU A 267 5.69 8.90 -12.22
CA LEU A 267 6.83 8.11 -11.76
C LEU A 267 7.61 8.76 -10.61
N ARG A 268 7.43 10.06 -10.41
CA ARG A 268 8.09 10.84 -9.37
C ARG A 268 7.04 11.36 -8.40
N MET A 269 7.31 11.24 -7.11
CA MET A 269 6.50 11.79 -6.02
C MET A 269 7.26 12.94 -5.37
N ASP A 270 6.54 13.98 -4.94
CA ASP A 270 7.15 15.12 -4.26
C ASP A 270 7.77 14.69 -2.94
N PHE A 271 7.01 13.94 -2.12
CA PHE A 271 7.51 13.38 -0.86
C PHE A 271 6.95 12.00 -0.58
N LEU A 272 7.76 11.16 0.09
CA LEU A 272 7.36 9.87 0.63
C LEU A 272 7.76 9.77 2.08
N MET A 273 6.88 9.20 2.90
CA MET A 273 7.17 8.74 4.26
C MET A 273 6.85 7.25 4.36
N LEU A 274 7.74 6.49 5.00
CA LEU A 274 7.52 5.09 5.33
C LEU A 274 7.24 4.99 6.83
N LEU A 275 5.99 4.69 7.18
CA LEU A 275 5.50 4.70 8.56
C LEU A 275 5.42 3.27 9.12
N PRO A 276 5.25 3.11 10.46
CA PRO A 276 4.98 1.82 11.07
C PRO A 276 3.81 1.10 10.41
N GLY A 277 3.80 -0.24 10.46
CA GLY A 277 2.75 -1.04 9.85
C GLY A 277 2.82 -1.10 8.31
N ASN A 278 3.98 -0.84 7.74
CA ASN A 278 4.23 -0.82 6.28
C ASN A 278 3.37 0.22 5.51
N ARG A 279 2.93 1.25 6.20
CA ARG A 279 2.21 2.37 5.58
C ARG A 279 3.16 3.20 4.73
N ARG A 280 2.71 3.52 3.52
CA ARG A 280 3.46 4.31 2.54
C ARG A 280 2.68 5.57 2.25
N VAL A 281 3.10 6.67 2.81
CA VAL A 281 2.40 7.96 2.72
C VAL A 281 3.10 8.84 1.70
N VAL A 282 2.35 9.25 0.70
CA VAL A 282 2.79 10.17 -0.35
C VAL A 282 2.17 11.54 -0.08
N LEU A 283 3.01 12.57 -0.08
CA LEU A 283 2.56 13.96 0.02
C LEU A 283 2.90 14.65 -1.31
N GLU A 284 1.89 15.17 -1.96
CA GLU A 284 1.98 15.90 -3.22
C GLU A 284 1.65 17.37 -3.01
N VAL A 285 2.40 18.26 -3.61
CA VAL A 285 2.17 19.70 -3.53
C VAL A 285 1.78 20.21 -4.92
N ASP A 286 0.48 20.41 -5.13
CA ASP A 286 -0.05 20.82 -6.41
C ASP A 286 0.22 22.30 -6.69
N GLY A 287 1.12 22.55 -7.64
CA GLY A 287 1.24 23.88 -8.25
C GLY A 287 0.07 24.17 -9.21
N MET A 288 -0.18 25.44 -9.51
CA MET A 288 -1.25 25.84 -10.45
C MET A 288 -1.17 25.13 -11.80
N GLN A 289 0.03 24.78 -12.27
CA GLN A 289 0.25 24.05 -13.53
C GLN A 289 -0.39 22.65 -13.55
N HIS A 290 -0.73 22.06 -12.40
CA HIS A 290 -1.36 20.73 -12.33
C HIS A 290 -2.84 20.73 -12.71
N TYR A 291 -3.51 21.87 -12.64
CA TYR A 291 -4.95 21.99 -12.93
C TYR A 291 -5.30 23.17 -13.86
N THR A 292 -4.28 23.92 -14.34
CA THR A 292 -4.48 25.06 -15.24
C THR A 292 -3.55 24.98 -16.45
N ARG A 293 -3.87 25.79 -17.47
CA ARG A 293 -3.03 26.12 -18.63
C ARG A 293 -2.83 27.64 -18.71
N ASP A 294 -2.04 28.08 -19.66
CA ASP A 294 -1.78 29.50 -19.94
C ASP A 294 -1.32 30.27 -18.69
N GLY A 295 -0.33 29.73 -17.99
CA GLY A 295 0.27 30.38 -16.82
C GLY A 295 -0.65 30.50 -15.60
N GLY A 296 -1.70 29.67 -15.50
CA GLY A 296 -2.66 29.68 -14.38
C GLY A 296 -4.00 30.32 -14.72
N ALA A 297 -4.16 30.89 -15.92
CA ALA A 297 -5.33 31.69 -16.27
C ALA A 297 -6.58 30.85 -16.61
N VAL A 298 -6.42 29.60 -17.09
CA VAL A 298 -7.52 28.77 -17.58
C VAL A 298 -7.50 27.42 -16.93
N PRO A 299 -8.61 26.96 -16.30
CA PRO A 299 -8.74 25.60 -15.79
C PRO A 299 -8.56 24.55 -16.88
N ASP A 300 -7.90 23.44 -16.56
CA ASP A 300 -7.65 22.32 -17.48
C ASP A 300 -8.20 21.00 -16.89
N SER A 301 -9.38 20.61 -17.36
CA SER A 301 -10.04 19.39 -16.90
C SER A 301 -9.26 18.13 -17.26
N ALA A 302 -8.46 18.13 -18.33
CA ALA A 302 -7.66 16.97 -18.72
C ALA A 302 -6.50 16.77 -17.75
N LYS A 303 -5.82 17.85 -17.34
CA LYS A 303 -4.78 17.80 -16.30
C LYS A 303 -5.34 17.34 -14.96
N TYR A 304 -6.46 17.91 -14.53
CA TYR A 304 -7.14 17.48 -13.32
C TYR A 304 -7.50 15.97 -13.35
N SER A 305 -8.07 15.51 -14.47
CA SER A 305 -8.42 14.10 -14.65
C SER A 305 -7.18 13.18 -14.60
N ALA A 306 -6.07 13.61 -15.18
CA ALA A 306 -4.79 12.88 -15.13
C ALA A 306 -4.25 12.78 -13.70
N THR A 307 -4.31 13.87 -12.93
CA THR A 307 -3.94 13.88 -11.49
C THR A 307 -4.80 12.90 -10.69
N MET A 308 -6.12 12.92 -10.87
CA MET A 308 -7.03 11.99 -10.20
C MET A 308 -6.79 10.53 -10.61
N ALA A 309 -6.39 10.28 -11.85
CA ALA A 309 -6.04 8.93 -12.30
C ALA A 309 -4.74 8.43 -11.64
N GLY A 310 -3.73 9.30 -11.52
CA GLY A 310 -2.49 8.99 -10.80
C GLY A 310 -2.74 8.65 -9.32
N ASP A 311 -3.59 9.43 -8.64
CA ASP A 311 -3.97 9.14 -7.25
C ASP A 311 -4.63 7.79 -7.08
N ARG A 312 -5.55 7.44 -7.97
CA ARG A 312 -6.20 6.12 -7.94
C ARG A 312 -5.20 5.00 -8.15
N ASP A 313 -4.26 5.15 -9.07
CA ASP A 313 -3.21 4.15 -9.32
C ASP A 313 -2.32 3.96 -8.08
N LEU A 314 -1.87 5.03 -7.45
CA LEU A 314 -1.08 4.97 -6.22
C LEU A 314 -1.85 4.31 -5.07
N LYS A 315 -3.12 4.69 -4.87
CA LYS A 315 -3.98 4.08 -3.83
C LYS A 315 -4.21 2.59 -4.07
N LEU A 316 -4.44 2.18 -5.31
CA LEU A 316 -4.57 0.76 -5.68
C LEU A 316 -3.28 -0.04 -5.43
N ARG A 317 -2.11 0.61 -5.47
CA ARG A 317 -0.81 0.02 -5.12
C ARG A 317 -0.52 0.06 -3.61
N GLY A 318 -1.45 0.55 -2.78
CA GLY A 318 -1.34 0.58 -1.33
C GLY A 318 -0.64 1.80 -0.76
N TYR A 319 -0.58 2.92 -1.51
CA TYR A 319 -0.12 4.19 -1.00
C TYR A 319 -1.28 5.01 -0.42
N GLU A 320 -1.02 5.69 0.69
CA GLU A 320 -1.88 6.76 1.20
C GLU A 320 -1.43 8.06 0.54
N VAL A 321 -2.30 8.70 -0.24
CA VAL A 321 -1.94 9.91 -1.00
C VAL A 321 -2.67 11.10 -0.41
N PHE A 322 -1.90 12.13 -0.01
CA PHE A 322 -2.40 13.41 0.46
C PHE A 322 -1.87 14.53 -0.44
N ARG A 323 -2.77 15.42 -0.84
CA ARG A 323 -2.44 16.56 -1.69
C ARG A 323 -2.66 17.87 -0.98
N PHE A 324 -1.72 18.78 -1.18
CA PHE A 324 -1.79 20.14 -0.69
C PHE A 324 -1.88 21.10 -1.89
N GLY A 325 -2.87 21.94 -1.87
CA GLY A 325 -3.04 22.94 -2.91
C GLY A 325 -2.00 24.07 -2.82
N HIS A 326 -1.78 24.75 -3.95
CA HIS A 326 -0.81 25.82 -4.05
C HIS A 326 -0.97 26.89 -2.97
N ASP A 327 -2.21 27.32 -2.71
CA ASP A 327 -2.49 28.40 -1.76
C ASP A 327 -2.32 28.01 -0.30
N GLU A 328 -2.45 26.72 0.03
CA GLU A 328 -2.27 26.22 1.39
C GLU A 328 -0.81 26.34 1.84
N LEU A 329 0.13 26.11 0.91
CA LEU A 329 1.56 26.04 1.22
C LEU A 329 2.38 27.20 0.62
N ARG A 330 1.75 28.20 0.02
CA ARG A 330 2.42 29.30 -0.69
C ARG A 330 3.38 30.09 0.21
N ASP A 331 2.99 30.34 1.46
CA ASP A 331 3.82 30.98 2.46
C ASP A 331 3.82 30.20 3.78
N ARG A 332 4.84 30.41 4.63
CA ARG A 332 5.02 29.65 5.86
C ARG A 332 3.99 29.93 6.93
N GLU A 333 3.40 31.11 6.96
CA GLU A 333 2.40 31.48 7.97
C GLU A 333 1.10 30.70 7.73
N ARG A 334 0.66 30.61 6.47
CA ARG A 334 -0.51 29.83 6.08
C ARG A 334 -0.27 28.34 6.19
N ALA A 335 0.89 27.87 5.75
CA ALA A 335 1.24 26.46 5.76
C ALA A 335 1.39 25.90 7.17
N ARG A 336 1.84 26.69 8.15
CA ARG A 336 2.12 26.20 9.52
C ARG A 336 0.91 25.55 10.18
N PRO A 337 -0.27 26.19 10.33
CA PRO A 337 -1.41 25.57 10.98
C PRO A 337 -1.91 24.32 10.23
N VAL A 338 -1.92 24.35 8.90
CA VAL A 338 -2.33 23.23 8.05
C VAL A 338 -1.44 22.02 8.28
N LEU A 339 -0.12 22.21 8.17
CA LEU A 339 0.84 21.12 8.32
C LEU A 339 0.96 20.64 9.76
N THR A 340 0.84 21.53 10.75
CA THR A 340 0.84 21.13 12.17
C THR A 340 -0.33 20.20 12.48
N ASP A 341 -1.56 20.56 12.08
CA ASP A 341 -2.73 19.69 12.28
C ASP A 341 -2.60 18.38 11.50
N PHE A 342 -2.17 18.45 10.24
CA PHE A 342 -1.97 17.29 9.39
C PHE A 342 -0.98 16.29 10.00
N PHE A 343 0.24 16.72 10.34
CA PHE A 343 1.27 15.81 10.85
C PHE A 343 0.93 15.29 12.24
N ARG A 344 0.32 16.11 13.11
CA ARG A 344 -0.19 15.64 14.39
C ARG A 344 -1.17 14.47 14.23
N ARG A 345 -2.10 14.57 13.30
CA ARG A 345 -3.09 13.52 13.03
C ARG A 345 -2.46 12.31 12.32
N LEU A 346 -1.54 12.54 11.40
CA LEU A 346 -0.88 11.47 10.64
C LEU A 346 0.03 10.61 11.52
N LEU A 347 0.83 11.26 12.39
CA LEU A 347 1.87 10.61 13.19
C LEU A 347 1.40 10.27 14.61
N GLY A 348 0.27 10.81 15.06
CA GLY A 348 -0.25 10.59 16.42
C GLY A 348 0.63 11.20 17.51
N VAL A 349 1.47 12.19 17.16
CA VAL A 349 2.32 12.93 18.10
C VAL A 349 1.73 14.33 18.37
N PRO A 350 1.83 14.84 19.59
CA PRO A 350 1.28 16.14 19.97
C PRO A 350 1.90 17.33 19.22
#